data_84671f6a86b166954bf33ce94351254d
#
_entry.id   84671f6a86b166954bf33ce94351254d
#
_cell.length_a   1.000
_cell.length_b   1.000
_cell.length_c   1.000
_cell.angle_alpha   90.00
_cell.angle_beta   90.00
_cell.angle_gamma   90.00
#
_symmetry.space_group_name_H-M   'P 1'
#
loop_
_entity.id
_entity.type
_entity.pdbx_description
1 polymer ?
#
loop_
_entity_poly.entity_id
_entity_poly.type
_entity_poly.pdbx_seq_one_letter_code
_entity_poly.pdbx_strand_id
1 'polypeptide(L)'
;RTEEGHSGKFICLMDLALMAMRKLKKEGKLSDMEESDEINACSVVVPVEMDYSDAGGPSKVTEEWLVFFKNETHNHPTEIEPFGGAATCLGGAIRDPLSGRGYVYQAMRVTGAADPTVPVADTLKGKLPQKKLVRGAASGYSSYGNQIGLATGFVKEIYHPNYVAKRMEIGAVMG
;
A
#
# COMPACT_ATOMS: atom_id res chain seq x y z
N ARG A 1 -14.72 -1.19 -25.57
CA ARG A 1 -15.99 -1.92 -25.28
C ARG A 1 -15.99 -3.33 -25.86
N THR A 2 -15.43 -3.54 -26.99
CA THR A 2 -15.39 -4.84 -27.68
C THR A 2 -14.28 -5.78 -27.16
N GLU A 3 -13.21 -5.24 -26.62
CA GLU A 3 -12.07 -6.05 -26.13
C GLU A 3 -12.32 -6.68 -24.76
N GLU A 4 -13.25 -6.16 -23.95
CA GLU A 4 -13.50 -6.63 -22.57
C GLU A 4 -14.82 -7.40 -22.37
N GLY A 5 -15.58 -7.68 -23.43
CA GLY A 5 -16.81 -8.50 -23.33
C GLY A 5 -17.98 -7.87 -22.55
N HIS A 6 -17.92 -6.61 -22.19
CA HIS A 6 -18.96 -5.87 -21.47
C HIS A 6 -19.91 -5.15 -22.46
N SER A 7 -20.71 -5.88 -23.20
CA SER A 7 -21.75 -5.27 -24.01
C SER A 7 -22.83 -4.67 -23.10
N GLY A 8 -22.95 -3.33 -23.10
CA GLY A 8 -24.03 -2.62 -22.43
C GLY A 8 -23.70 -1.89 -21.12
N LYS A 9 -22.53 -2.11 -20.52
CA LYS A 9 -22.09 -1.40 -19.30
C LYS A 9 -21.27 -0.15 -19.65
N PHE A 10 -21.48 0.94 -18.91
CA PHE A 10 -20.60 2.11 -19.01
C PHE A 10 -19.20 1.76 -18.51
N ILE A 11 -18.17 2.20 -19.23
CA ILE A 11 -16.77 2.07 -18.79
C ILE A 11 -16.56 3.04 -17.64
N CYS A 12 -16.14 2.53 -16.49
CA CYS A 12 -15.74 3.33 -15.33
C CYS A 12 -14.22 3.44 -15.23
N LEU A 13 -13.74 4.30 -14.34
CA LEU A 13 -12.29 4.47 -14.11
C LEU A 13 -11.61 3.18 -13.66
N MET A 14 -12.31 2.33 -12.92
CA MET A 14 -11.78 1.02 -12.50
C MET A 14 -11.57 0.09 -13.70
N ASP A 15 -12.47 0.09 -14.66
CA ASP A 15 -12.29 -0.71 -15.88
C ASP A 15 -11.05 -0.28 -16.66
N LEU A 16 -10.78 1.03 -16.73
CA LEU A 16 -9.55 1.57 -17.33
C LEU A 16 -8.29 1.17 -16.54
N ALA A 17 -8.34 1.27 -15.22
CA ALA A 17 -7.21 0.89 -14.35
C ALA A 17 -6.86 -0.60 -14.48
N LEU A 18 -7.87 -1.46 -14.61
CA LEU A 18 -7.69 -2.91 -14.71
C LEU A 18 -7.42 -3.40 -16.13
N MET A 19 -7.59 -2.56 -17.14
CA MET A 19 -7.52 -2.96 -18.55
C MET A 19 -6.17 -3.59 -18.92
N ALA A 20 -5.06 -3.00 -18.48
CA ALA A 20 -3.71 -3.50 -18.77
C ALA A 20 -3.49 -4.88 -18.12
N MET A 21 -3.84 -5.03 -16.85
CA MET A 21 -3.72 -6.29 -16.12
C MET A 21 -4.55 -7.40 -16.77
N ARG A 22 -5.82 -7.12 -17.08
CA ARG A 22 -6.71 -8.09 -17.76
C ARG A 22 -6.18 -8.53 -19.14
N LYS A 23 -5.60 -7.59 -19.88
CA LYS A 23 -4.97 -7.89 -21.17
C LYS A 23 -3.76 -8.80 -21.00
N LEU A 24 -2.84 -8.47 -20.09
CA LEU A 24 -1.65 -9.29 -19.80
C LEU A 24 -2.02 -10.68 -19.31
N LYS A 25 -3.03 -10.79 -18.45
CA LYS A 25 -3.55 -12.08 -17.98
C LYS A 25 -4.10 -12.93 -19.14
N LYS A 26 -4.89 -12.32 -20.03
CA LYS A 26 -5.42 -12.99 -21.22
C LYS A 26 -4.34 -13.45 -22.19
N GLU A 27 -3.21 -12.72 -22.25
CA GLU A 27 -2.04 -13.07 -23.07
C GLU A 27 -1.11 -14.09 -22.36
N GLY A 28 -1.46 -14.58 -21.17
CA GLY A 28 -0.65 -15.54 -20.39
C GLY A 28 0.65 -14.95 -19.83
N LYS A 29 0.77 -13.62 -19.75
CA LYS A 29 1.99 -12.93 -19.29
C LYS A 29 2.06 -12.73 -17.77
N LEU A 30 1.09 -13.26 -17.03
CA LEU A 30 1.03 -13.20 -15.56
C LEU A 30 0.97 -14.61 -14.96
N SER A 31 1.68 -15.56 -15.57
CA SER A 31 1.69 -16.97 -15.12
C SER A 31 2.41 -17.18 -13.80
N ASP A 32 3.26 -16.24 -13.40
CA ASP A 32 3.97 -16.20 -12.13
C ASP A 32 3.18 -15.54 -11.00
N MET A 33 2.02 -14.93 -11.33
CA MET A 33 1.14 -14.36 -10.31
C MET A 33 0.36 -15.47 -9.59
N GLU A 34 0.50 -15.50 -8.26
CA GLU A 34 -0.30 -16.38 -7.44
C GLU A 34 -1.77 -15.95 -7.46
N GLU A 35 -2.66 -16.90 -7.64
CA GLU A 35 -4.11 -16.69 -7.54
C GLU A 35 -4.69 -17.63 -6.48
N SER A 36 -5.34 -17.05 -5.48
CA SER A 36 -6.07 -17.78 -4.44
C SER A 36 -7.45 -17.17 -4.23
N ASP A 37 -8.33 -17.88 -3.53
CA ASP A 37 -9.65 -17.38 -3.16
C ASP A 37 -9.55 -16.18 -2.18
N GLU A 38 -8.46 -16.10 -1.40
CA GLU A 38 -8.14 -14.98 -0.51
C GLU A 38 -7.09 -14.09 -1.16
N ILE A 39 -7.51 -12.92 -1.66
CA ILE A 39 -6.62 -11.94 -2.28
C ILE A 39 -6.31 -10.83 -1.28
N ASN A 40 -5.32 -11.05 -0.43
CA ASN A 40 -4.86 -10.07 0.58
C ASN A 40 -3.68 -9.23 0.11
N ALA A 41 -2.96 -9.69 -0.92
CA ALA A 41 -1.82 -9.00 -1.53
C ALA A 41 -1.71 -9.43 -2.99
N CYS A 42 -0.90 -8.71 -3.78
CA CYS A 42 -0.45 -9.19 -5.08
C CYS A 42 0.84 -9.98 -4.87
N SER A 43 0.82 -11.27 -5.14
CA SER A 43 1.94 -12.18 -4.93
C SER A 43 2.43 -12.75 -6.27
N VAL A 44 3.75 -12.83 -6.42
CA VAL A 44 4.39 -13.45 -7.58
C VAL A 44 5.41 -14.49 -7.12
N VAL A 45 5.47 -15.61 -7.85
CA VAL A 45 6.46 -16.65 -7.61
C VAL A 45 7.80 -16.23 -8.19
N VAL A 46 8.85 -16.29 -7.40
CA VAL A 46 10.22 -15.99 -7.83
C VAL A 46 11.16 -17.10 -7.40
N PRO A 47 12.12 -17.50 -8.28
CA PRO A 47 13.16 -18.43 -7.88
C PRO A 47 14.21 -17.68 -7.03
N VAL A 48 14.53 -18.22 -5.86
CA VAL A 48 15.52 -17.68 -4.93
C VAL A 48 16.62 -18.70 -4.72
N GLU A 49 17.88 -18.29 -4.90
CA GLU A 49 19.03 -19.12 -4.57
C GLU A 49 19.34 -19.00 -3.07
N MET A 50 19.20 -20.10 -2.35
CA MET A 50 19.45 -20.20 -0.90
C MET A 50 20.78 -20.89 -0.62
N ASP A 51 21.49 -20.42 0.41
CA ASP A 51 22.70 -21.04 0.93
C ASP A 51 22.46 -21.49 2.38
N TYR A 52 22.50 -22.77 2.61
CA TYR A 52 22.32 -23.40 3.92
C TYR A 52 23.65 -23.92 4.51
N SER A 53 24.79 -23.58 3.92
CA SER A 53 26.11 -24.10 4.35
C SER A 53 26.42 -23.77 5.80
N ASP A 54 26.05 -22.60 6.31
CA ASP A 54 26.24 -22.21 7.71
C ASP A 54 25.44 -23.06 8.70
N ALA A 55 24.35 -23.68 8.24
CA ALA A 55 23.54 -24.62 9.01
C ALA A 55 23.90 -26.09 8.75
N GLY A 56 25.00 -26.36 8.05
CA GLY A 56 25.44 -27.71 7.68
C GLY A 56 24.65 -28.35 6.54
N GLY A 57 23.90 -27.55 5.80
CA GLY A 57 23.13 -27.95 4.62
C GLY A 57 23.88 -27.71 3.30
N PRO A 58 23.21 -27.93 2.17
CA PRO A 58 23.78 -27.67 0.85
C PRO A 58 24.01 -26.19 0.59
N SER A 59 25.10 -25.85 -0.13
CA SER A 59 25.52 -24.49 -0.48
C SER A 59 24.73 -24.06 -1.65
N LYS A 60 23.82 -24.13 -2.19
CA LYS A 60 23.02 -23.62 -3.33
C LYS A 60 21.82 -24.53 -3.60
N VAL A 61 20.69 -24.07 -3.15
CA VAL A 61 19.39 -24.66 -3.45
C VAL A 61 18.51 -23.58 -4.06
N THR A 62 17.90 -23.84 -5.20
CA THR A 62 16.90 -22.93 -5.75
C THR A 62 15.53 -23.32 -5.19
N GLU A 63 14.88 -22.38 -4.55
CA GLU A 63 13.53 -22.53 -4.01
C GLU A 63 12.57 -21.56 -4.66
N GLU A 64 11.30 -21.93 -4.77
CA GLU A 64 10.24 -21.01 -5.18
C GLU A 64 9.71 -20.26 -3.96
N TRP A 65 9.83 -18.93 -4.01
CA TRP A 65 9.35 -18.04 -2.96
C TRP A 65 8.27 -17.12 -3.51
N LEU A 66 7.41 -16.62 -2.63
CA LEU A 66 6.44 -15.59 -2.96
C LEU A 66 6.98 -14.22 -2.56
N VAL A 67 7.11 -13.32 -3.53
CA VAL A 67 7.26 -11.88 -3.27
C VAL A 67 5.89 -11.24 -3.38
N PHE A 68 5.47 -10.51 -2.38
CA PHE A 68 4.17 -9.85 -2.39
C PHE A 68 4.24 -8.35 -2.17
N PHE A 69 3.24 -7.67 -2.69
CA PHE A 69 2.98 -6.25 -2.50
C PHE A 69 1.54 -6.05 -2.04
N LYS A 70 1.38 -5.30 -0.97
CA LYS A 70 0.06 -4.87 -0.45
C LYS A 70 0.04 -3.37 -0.30
N ASN A 71 -1.04 -2.73 -0.73
CA ASN A 71 -1.31 -1.34 -0.39
C ASN A 71 -2.68 -1.20 0.28
N GLU A 72 -2.75 -0.25 1.20
CA GLU A 72 -3.93 0.10 1.97
C GLU A 72 -4.16 1.60 1.90
N THR A 73 -5.43 2.03 1.80
CA THR A 73 -5.80 3.43 1.89
C THR A 73 -6.63 3.67 3.15
N HIS A 74 -6.28 4.69 3.92
CA HIS A 74 -6.95 5.02 5.18
C HIS A 74 -7.20 6.52 5.30
N ASN A 75 -7.88 7.08 4.28
CA ASN A 75 -8.00 8.51 4.06
C ASN A 75 -8.87 9.19 5.12
N HIS A 76 -10.10 8.72 5.29
CA HIS A 76 -11.09 9.37 6.17
C HIS A 76 -10.74 9.27 7.64
N PRO A 77 -10.37 8.12 8.19
CA PRO A 77 -9.94 8.02 9.58
C PRO A 77 -8.72 8.88 9.89
N THR A 78 -7.73 8.93 8.98
CA THR A 78 -6.54 9.78 9.14
C THR A 78 -6.89 11.27 9.12
N GLU A 79 -7.91 11.68 8.38
CA GLU A 79 -8.38 13.07 8.39
C GLU A 79 -9.03 13.47 9.72
N ILE A 80 -9.69 12.54 10.41
CA ILE A 80 -10.37 12.79 11.69
C ILE A 80 -9.40 12.67 12.86
N GLU A 81 -8.65 11.58 12.90
CA GLU A 81 -7.65 11.28 13.92
C GLU A 81 -6.34 10.86 13.24
N PRO A 82 -5.45 11.84 12.94
CA PRO A 82 -4.33 11.61 12.04
C PRO A 82 -3.30 10.61 12.56
N PHE A 83 -3.05 10.54 13.86
CA PHE A 83 -2.07 9.61 14.43
C PHE A 83 -2.54 8.16 14.30
N GLY A 84 -3.67 7.82 14.88
CA GLY A 84 -4.22 6.46 14.86
C GLY A 84 -4.68 6.04 13.47
N GLY A 85 -5.22 6.98 12.67
CA GLY A 85 -5.60 6.71 11.29
C GLY A 85 -4.42 6.28 10.43
N ALA A 86 -3.31 7.00 10.48
CA ALA A 86 -2.10 6.64 9.73
C ALA A 86 -1.41 5.38 10.30
N ALA A 87 -1.40 5.22 11.60
CA ALA A 87 -0.90 3.99 12.24
C ALA A 87 -1.70 2.76 11.78
N THR A 88 -3.03 2.88 11.74
CA THR A 88 -3.91 1.81 11.25
C THR A 88 -3.72 1.54 9.75
N CYS A 89 -3.45 2.57 8.95
CA CYS A 89 -3.13 2.43 7.53
C CYS A 89 -1.96 1.47 7.33
N LEU A 90 -0.83 1.72 7.99
CA LEU A 90 0.32 0.81 7.94
C LEU A 90 -0.01 -0.55 8.58
N GLY A 91 -0.68 -0.53 9.72
CA GLY A 91 -1.06 -1.75 10.44
C GLY A 91 -1.95 -2.69 9.61
N GLY A 92 -2.90 -2.15 8.85
CA GLY A 92 -3.73 -2.91 7.93
C GLY A 92 -2.91 -3.52 6.79
N ALA A 93 -2.04 -2.70 6.18
CA ALA A 93 -1.14 -3.17 5.13
C ALA A 93 -0.26 -4.34 5.58
N ILE A 94 0.18 -4.34 6.85
CA ILE A 94 1.03 -5.40 7.42
C ILE A 94 0.21 -6.63 7.84
N ARG A 95 -0.93 -6.41 8.50
CA ARG A 95 -1.72 -7.52 9.08
C ARG A 95 -2.34 -8.44 8.02
N ASP A 96 -2.75 -7.90 6.88
CA ASP A 96 -3.35 -8.71 5.83
C ASP A 96 -2.36 -9.77 5.28
N PRO A 97 -1.15 -9.41 4.81
CA PRO A 97 -0.16 -10.40 4.43
C PRO A 97 0.24 -11.34 5.57
N LEU A 98 0.35 -10.81 6.80
CA LEU A 98 0.70 -11.61 7.98
C LEU A 98 -0.36 -12.68 8.28
N SER A 99 -1.64 -12.38 8.07
CA SER A 99 -2.72 -13.36 8.21
C SER A 99 -2.58 -14.53 7.24
N GLY A 100 -2.02 -14.28 6.05
CA GLY A 100 -1.62 -15.28 5.06
C GLY A 100 -0.24 -15.88 5.29
N ARG A 101 0.36 -15.67 6.49
CA ARG A 101 1.72 -16.12 6.86
C ARG A 101 2.85 -15.49 6.03
N GLY A 102 2.60 -14.37 5.36
CA GLY A 102 3.63 -13.59 4.68
C GLY A 102 4.39 -12.70 5.65
N TYR A 103 5.71 -12.58 5.47
CA TYR A 103 6.56 -11.71 6.28
C TYR A 103 6.83 -10.40 5.55
N VAL A 104 6.49 -9.29 6.20
CA VAL A 104 6.74 -7.94 5.65
C VAL A 104 8.10 -7.44 6.10
N TYR A 105 8.92 -7.00 5.16
CA TYR A 105 10.27 -6.47 5.46
C TYR A 105 10.44 -4.98 5.13
N GLN A 106 9.55 -4.39 4.34
CA GLN A 106 9.65 -2.98 3.97
C GLN A 106 8.28 -2.32 3.87
N ALA A 107 8.16 -1.10 4.44
CA ALA A 107 7.02 -0.23 4.26
C ALA A 107 7.32 0.93 3.31
N MET A 108 6.26 1.43 2.69
CA MET A 108 6.25 2.62 1.84
C MET A 108 5.04 3.47 2.18
N ARG A 109 5.16 4.80 2.03
CA ARG A 109 4.08 5.74 2.33
C ARG A 109 3.90 6.75 1.20
N VAL A 110 2.69 6.89 0.70
CA VAL A 110 2.32 7.94 -0.25
C VAL A 110 1.13 8.71 0.30
N THR A 111 1.24 10.03 0.34
CA THR A 111 0.18 10.89 0.89
C THR A 111 -0.16 12.04 -0.02
N GLY A 112 -1.39 12.53 0.10
CA GLY A 112 -1.84 13.78 -0.46
C GLY A 112 -2.41 14.68 0.64
N ALA A 113 -1.89 15.89 0.76
CA ALA A 113 -2.32 16.89 1.73
C ALA A 113 -2.44 18.27 1.07
N ALA A 114 -3.22 19.16 1.69
CA ALA A 114 -3.14 20.58 1.33
C ALA A 114 -1.95 21.22 2.05
N ASP A 115 -1.70 22.49 1.77
CA ASP A 115 -0.54 23.22 2.27
C ASP A 115 -0.49 23.26 3.81
N PRO A 116 0.50 22.62 4.46
CA PRO A 116 0.64 22.62 5.92
C PRO A 116 1.12 23.95 6.52
N THR A 117 1.49 24.93 5.68
CA THR A 117 1.93 26.25 6.13
C THR A 117 0.78 27.23 6.31
N VAL A 118 -0.43 26.90 5.85
CA VAL A 118 -1.64 27.71 6.03
C VAL A 118 -1.86 27.98 7.51
N PRO A 119 -2.09 29.26 7.92
CA PRO A 119 -2.36 29.63 9.28
C PRO A 119 -3.58 28.88 9.87
N VAL A 120 -3.52 28.56 11.16
CA VAL A 120 -4.64 27.86 11.85
C VAL A 120 -5.95 28.65 11.73
N ALA A 121 -5.87 29.97 11.75
CA ALA A 121 -7.04 30.85 11.63
C ALA A 121 -7.79 30.68 10.29
N ASP A 122 -7.08 30.25 9.24
CA ASP A 122 -7.65 30.06 7.90
C ASP A 122 -8.14 28.62 7.65
N THR A 123 -8.14 27.80 8.70
CA THR A 123 -8.65 26.43 8.64
C THR A 123 -10.16 26.43 8.37
N LEU A 124 -10.60 25.64 7.38
CA LEU A 124 -12.02 25.49 7.08
C LEU A 124 -12.79 24.94 8.30
N LYS A 125 -13.99 25.48 8.51
CA LYS A 125 -14.88 25.05 9.59
C LYS A 125 -15.13 23.52 9.51
N GLY A 126 -14.95 22.83 10.60
CA GLY A 126 -15.13 21.38 10.68
C GLY A 126 -13.95 20.55 10.18
N LYS A 127 -12.84 21.17 9.85
CA LYS A 127 -11.59 20.49 9.47
C LYS A 127 -10.49 20.69 10.53
N LEU A 128 -9.55 19.77 10.57
CA LEU A 128 -8.31 19.96 11.32
C LEU A 128 -7.33 20.81 10.50
N PRO A 129 -6.48 21.63 11.16
CA PRO A 129 -5.40 22.32 10.46
C PRO A 129 -4.49 21.36 9.71
N GLN A 130 -4.10 21.71 8.47
CA GLN A 130 -3.27 20.85 7.63
C GLN A 130 -1.94 20.48 8.30
N LYS A 131 -1.33 21.42 9.03
CA LYS A 131 -0.11 21.17 9.81
C LYS A 131 -0.31 20.05 10.86
N LYS A 132 -1.46 20.01 11.52
CA LYS A 132 -1.80 18.97 12.50
C LYS A 132 -2.00 17.62 11.80
N LEU A 133 -2.71 17.60 10.67
CA LEU A 133 -2.93 16.40 9.88
C LEU A 133 -1.62 15.79 9.41
N VAL A 134 -0.76 16.58 8.77
CA VAL A 134 0.52 16.09 8.21
C VAL A 134 1.43 15.55 9.31
N ARG A 135 1.62 16.30 10.40
CA ARG A 135 2.49 15.89 11.51
C ARG A 135 1.95 14.67 12.25
N GLY A 136 0.66 14.68 12.60
CA GLY A 136 0.03 13.57 13.29
C GLY A 136 0.08 12.27 12.48
N ALA A 137 -0.24 12.35 11.19
CA ALA A 137 -0.19 11.21 10.30
C ALA A 137 1.24 10.66 10.13
N ALA A 138 2.23 11.51 9.93
CA ALA A 138 3.63 11.07 9.84
C ALA A 138 4.10 10.38 11.14
N SER A 139 3.76 10.96 12.29
CA SER A 139 4.10 10.37 13.60
C SER A 139 3.41 9.02 13.83
N GLY A 140 2.12 8.90 13.48
CA GLY A 140 1.38 7.66 13.66
C GLY A 140 1.91 6.53 12.77
N TYR A 141 2.18 6.82 11.51
CA TYR A 141 2.75 5.86 10.57
C TYR A 141 4.12 5.36 11.06
N SER A 142 5.01 6.29 11.41
CA SER A 142 6.34 5.99 11.96
C SER A 142 6.26 5.19 13.26
N SER A 143 5.35 5.55 14.17
CA SER A 143 5.18 4.86 15.45
C SER A 143 4.85 3.38 15.27
N TYR A 144 3.94 3.05 14.36
CA TYR A 144 3.56 1.65 14.11
C TYR A 144 4.74 0.85 13.55
N GLY A 145 5.43 1.37 12.53
CA GLY A 145 6.61 0.71 11.96
C GLY A 145 7.72 0.48 12.97
N ASN A 146 8.02 1.50 13.79
CA ASN A 146 9.05 1.40 14.83
C ASN A 146 8.76 0.34 15.90
N GLN A 147 7.50 0.16 16.28
CA GLN A 147 7.11 -0.83 17.29
C GLN A 147 7.35 -2.28 16.83
N ILE A 148 7.31 -2.54 15.54
CA ILE A 148 7.52 -3.86 14.95
C ILE A 148 8.87 -4.00 14.25
N GLY A 149 9.71 -2.96 14.27
CA GLY A 149 11.03 -2.97 13.63
C GLY A 149 10.99 -2.88 12.10
N LEU A 150 9.90 -2.36 11.51
CA LEU A 150 9.74 -2.24 10.07
C LEU A 150 10.18 -0.86 9.57
N ALA A 151 11.16 -0.82 8.69
CA ALA A 151 11.61 0.42 8.07
C ALA A 151 10.62 0.91 6.98
N THR A 152 10.38 2.23 6.97
CA THR A 152 9.68 2.89 5.86
C THR A 152 10.73 3.34 4.84
N GLY A 153 10.99 2.52 3.83
CA GLY A 153 12.05 2.74 2.84
C GLY A 153 11.72 3.80 1.78
N PHE A 154 10.46 4.17 1.63
CA PHE A 154 10.03 5.20 0.69
C PHE A 154 8.90 6.05 1.27
N VAL A 155 9.06 7.37 1.20
CA VAL A 155 8.01 8.34 1.58
C VAL A 155 7.86 9.38 0.48
N LYS A 156 6.64 9.55 -0.01
CA LYS A 156 6.27 10.61 -0.95
C LYS A 156 5.05 11.34 -0.45
N GLU A 157 5.18 12.62 -0.14
CA GLU A 157 4.06 13.52 0.15
C GLU A 157 3.81 14.45 -1.03
N ILE A 158 2.57 14.56 -1.47
CA ILE A 158 2.10 15.41 -2.55
C ILE A 158 1.23 16.49 -1.94
N TYR A 159 1.55 17.76 -2.22
CA TYR A 159 0.77 18.89 -1.74
C TYR A 159 -0.03 19.51 -2.89
N HIS A 160 -1.34 19.60 -2.69
CA HIS A 160 -2.23 20.24 -3.66
C HIS A 160 -3.47 20.79 -2.95
N PRO A 161 -3.96 22.00 -3.30
CA PRO A 161 -5.11 22.65 -2.62
C PRO A 161 -6.36 21.78 -2.52
N ASN A 162 -6.61 20.93 -3.50
CA ASN A 162 -7.81 20.07 -3.52
C ASN A 162 -7.79 19.01 -2.42
N TYR A 163 -6.64 18.67 -1.84
CA TYR A 163 -6.57 17.76 -0.70
C TYR A 163 -7.09 18.36 0.63
N VAL A 164 -7.46 19.66 0.63
CA VAL A 164 -8.19 20.22 1.77
C VAL A 164 -9.57 19.56 1.92
N ALA A 165 -10.17 19.12 0.81
CA ALA A 165 -11.47 18.43 0.82
C ALA A 165 -11.37 17.04 1.45
N LYS A 166 -10.33 16.29 1.08
CA LYS A 166 -10.06 14.94 1.59
C LYS A 166 -8.56 14.63 1.48
N ARG A 167 -7.94 14.34 2.62
CA ARG A 167 -6.58 13.82 2.67
C ARG A 167 -6.49 12.44 2.00
N MET A 168 -5.39 12.17 1.34
CA MET A 168 -5.01 10.84 0.88
C MET A 168 -3.92 10.27 1.79
N GLU A 169 -4.15 9.10 2.35
CA GLU A 169 -3.18 8.34 3.14
C GLU A 169 -3.10 6.94 2.57
N ILE A 170 -1.94 6.57 2.02
CA ILE A 170 -1.68 5.27 1.43
C ILE A 170 -0.48 4.67 2.15
N GLY A 171 -0.67 3.50 2.73
CA GLY A 171 0.38 2.64 3.23
C GLY A 171 0.58 1.47 2.29
N ALA A 172 1.82 1.15 1.97
CA ALA A 172 2.14 -0.02 1.17
C ALA A 172 3.28 -0.80 1.82
N VAL A 173 3.32 -2.10 1.58
CA VAL A 173 4.36 -2.98 2.10
C VAL A 173 4.81 -3.98 1.04
N MET A 174 6.04 -4.43 1.20
CA MET A 174 6.60 -5.58 0.49
C MET A 174 7.05 -6.65 1.48
N GLY A 175 6.92 -7.86 1.04
CA GLY A 175 7.37 -9.02 1.78
C GLY A 175 7.60 -10.23 0.89
#